data_16fff4596d82c62c9e5172387d11f8be
#
_entry.id   16fff4596d82c62c9e5172387d11f8be
#
_cell.length_a   1.000
_cell.length_b   1.000
_cell.length_c   1.000
_cell.angle_alpha   90.00
_cell.angle_beta   90.00
_cell.angle_gamma   90.00
#
_symmetry.space_group_name_H-M   'P 1'
#
loop_
_entity.id
_entity.type
_entity.pdbx_description
1 polymer ?
#
loop_
_entity_poly.entity_id
_entity_poly.type
_entity_poly.pdbx_seq_one_letter_code
_entity_poly.pdbx_strand_id
1 'polypeptide(L)'
;VAIFFSFFHIITYNKELDIIIIFILFQFFIWSAFFAFNKKLNVISVNIFIILLLNIIFTPLFHKMTFDVPTRMPNNKEVIEYKQDYFKGMLIGTHIITTDEKGYRTNKKINYKKKIENILRVITIGASTVEEYNTDDEKTWSSLLVKNLSSNANKEIELINMGMSGLRAKHHYISLIEAKKYQPDLIVLLLGLNDWNYHIHKRNKVFL
;
A
#
# COMPACT_ATOMS: atom_id res chain seq x y z
N VAL A 1 13.99 -31.69 -12.17
CA VAL A 1 14.79 -30.92 -11.19
C VAL A 1 14.91 -29.49 -11.63
N ALA A 2 15.26 -29.16 -12.88
CA ALA A 2 15.38 -27.79 -13.39
C ALA A 2 14.06 -26.99 -13.33
N ILE A 3 12.92 -27.61 -13.63
CA ILE A 3 11.59 -26.99 -13.53
C ILE A 3 11.24 -26.66 -12.06
N PHE A 4 11.64 -27.50 -11.13
CA PHE A 4 11.43 -27.28 -9.69
C PHE A 4 12.25 -26.08 -9.17
N PHE A 5 13.49 -25.92 -9.63
CA PHE A 5 14.34 -24.78 -9.29
C PHE A 5 13.84 -23.46 -9.90
N SER A 6 13.34 -23.49 -11.15
CA SER A 6 12.72 -22.31 -11.77
C SER A 6 11.45 -21.88 -11.05
N PHE A 7 10.65 -22.82 -10.57
CA PHE A 7 9.47 -22.57 -9.75
C PHE A 7 9.86 -21.97 -8.40
N PHE A 8 10.90 -22.48 -7.75
CA PHE A 8 11.42 -21.95 -6.49
C PHE A 8 11.96 -20.52 -6.64
N HIS A 9 12.55 -20.18 -7.78
CA HIS A 9 13.07 -18.84 -8.05
C HIS A 9 11.96 -17.80 -8.29
N ILE A 10 10.81 -18.23 -8.80
CA ILE A 10 9.61 -17.40 -8.92
C ILE A 10 9.00 -17.14 -7.52
N ILE A 11 9.07 -18.13 -6.64
CA ILE A 11 8.56 -18.10 -5.26
C ILE A 11 9.29 -17.04 -4.43
N THR A 12 10.63 -17.00 -4.43
CA THR A 12 11.44 -16.10 -3.60
C THR A 12 11.27 -14.62 -3.93
N TYR A 13 10.52 -14.29 -4.98
CA TYR A 13 10.33 -12.92 -5.43
C TYR A 13 9.02 -12.27 -4.92
N ASN A 14 8.09 -13.04 -4.44
CA ASN A 14 6.79 -12.54 -3.97
C ASN A 14 6.40 -13.24 -2.67
N LYS A 15 6.76 -12.66 -1.51
CA LYS A 15 6.52 -13.27 -0.18
C LYS A 15 5.08 -13.72 0.05
N GLU A 16 4.14 -13.09 -0.62
CA GLU A 16 2.71 -13.43 -0.55
C GLU A 16 2.40 -14.73 -1.30
N LEU A 17 3.01 -14.88 -2.48
CA LEU A 17 2.91 -16.11 -3.29
C LEU A 17 3.61 -17.29 -2.59
N ASP A 18 4.74 -17.01 -1.91
CA ASP A 18 5.53 -18.00 -1.18
C ASP A 18 4.72 -18.71 -0.09
N ILE A 19 3.96 -17.94 0.68
CA ILE A 19 3.15 -18.49 1.77
C ILE A 19 2.02 -19.36 1.21
N ILE A 20 1.35 -18.90 0.15
CA ILE A 20 0.28 -19.68 -0.51
C ILE A 20 0.84 -20.98 -1.08
N ILE A 21 2.00 -20.95 -1.72
CA ILE A 21 2.62 -22.13 -2.32
C ILE A 21 3.15 -23.07 -1.25
N ILE A 22 3.78 -22.58 -0.18
CA ILE A 22 4.19 -23.40 0.96
C ILE A 22 2.98 -24.10 1.58
N PHE A 23 1.86 -23.39 1.70
CA PHE A 23 0.62 -23.95 2.21
C PHE A 23 0.06 -25.05 1.28
N ILE A 24 0.04 -24.81 -0.02
CA ILE A 24 -0.39 -25.81 -1.02
C ILE A 24 0.53 -27.04 -1.01
N LEU A 25 1.86 -26.85 -0.95
CA LEU A 25 2.82 -27.94 -0.86
C LEU A 25 2.70 -28.74 0.43
N PHE A 26 2.45 -28.06 1.54
CA PHE A 26 2.21 -28.70 2.85
C PHE A 26 0.92 -29.53 2.82
N GLN A 27 -0.15 -29.01 2.23
CA GLN A 27 -1.39 -29.74 2.03
C GLN A 27 -1.19 -30.96 1.11
N PHE A 28 -0.45 -30.80 0.03
CA PHE A 28 -0.10 -31.89 -0.88
C PHE A 28 0.73 -32.97 -0.18
N PHE A 29 1.66 -32.59 0.70
CA PHE A 29 2.48 -33.53 1.48
C PHE A 29 1.60 -34.32 2.49
N ILE A 30 0.73 -33.63 3.23
CA ILE A 30 -0.23 -34.28 4.13
C ILE A 30 -1.12 -35.24 3.33
N TRP A 31 -1.62 -34.78 2.18
CA TRP A 31 -2.50 -35.59 1.33
C TRP A 31 -1.79 -36.83 0.80
N SER A 32 -0.55 -36.72 0.32
CA SER A 32 0.24 -37.85 -0.17
C SER A 32 0.60 -38.84 0.95
N ALA A 33 0.88 -38.38 2.17
CA ALA A 33 1.10 -39.21 3.33
C ALA A 33 -0.15 -40.01 3.70
N PHE A 34 -1.32 -39.35 3.75
CA PHE A 34 -2.58 -40.02 4.01
C PHE A 34 -2.98 -41.01 2.91
N PHE A 35 -2.72 -40.70 1.65
CA PHE A 35 -2.98 -41.61 0.54
C PHE A 35 -2.08 -42.85 0.56
N ALA A 36 -0.83 -42.70 1.02
CA ALA A 36 0.09 -43.82 1.20
C ALA A 36 -0.36 -44.80 2.30
N PHE A 37 -1.06 -44.28 3.35
CA PHE A 37 -1.48 -45.07 4.50
C PHE A 37 -2.92 -45.62 4.44
N ASN A 38 -3.82 -45.05 3.63
CA ASN A 38 -5.24 -45.46 3.61
C ASN A 38 -5.87 -45.40 2.21
N LYS A 39 -6.21 -46.57 1.66
CA LYS A 39 -6.83 -46.74 0.34
C LYS A 39 -8.33 -46.43 0.26
N LYS A 40 -8.96 -45.71 1.21
CA LYS A 40 -10.42 -45.48 1.24
C LYS A 40 -10.82 -44.07 0.83
N LEU A 41 -11.90 -43.98 0.02
CA LEU A 41 -12.49 -42.74 -0.49
C LEU A 41 -12.82 -41.65 0.58
N ASN A 42 -13.08 -42.08 1.83
CA ASN A 42 -13.37 -41.17 2.94
C ASN A 42 -12.22 -40.18 3.24
N VAL A 43 -10.99 -40.55 2.92
CA VAL A 43 -9.82 -39.66 3.12
C VAL A 43 -9.88 -38.44 2.21
N ILE A 44 -10.40 -38.60 0.99
CA ILE A 44 -10.52 -37.48 0.03
C ILE A 44 -11.50 -36.45 0.56
N SER A 45 -12.66 -36.89 1.07
CA SER A 45 -13.69 -36.02 1.64
C SER A 45 -13.18 -35.25 2.87
N VAL A 46 -12.43 -35.91 3.76
CA VAL A 46 -11.84 -35.27 4.94
C VAL A 46 -10.80 -34.22 4.55
N ASN A 47 -9.95 -34.51 3.54
CA ASN A 47 -8.96 -33.54 3.07
C ASN A 47 -9.59 -32.34 2.38
N ILE A 48 -10.62 -32.54 1.56
CA ILE A 48 -11.38 -31.42 0.94
C ILE A 48 -12.00 -30.56 2.05
N PHE A 49 -12.60 -31.16 3.07
CA PHE A 49 -13.16 -30.43 4.20
C PHE A 49 -12.10 -29.63 4.96
N ILE A 50 -10.94 -30.22 5.25
CA ILE A 50 -9.82 -29.53 5.91
C ILE A 50 -9.32 -28.36 5.06
N ILE A 51 -9.14 -28.54 3.74
CA ILE A 51 -8.73 -27.47 2.83
C ILE A 51 -9.73 -26.32 2.84
N LEU A 52 -11.03 -26.62 2.76
CA LEU A 52 -12.08 -25.59 2.82
C LEU A 52 -12.09 -24.87 4.16
N LEU A 53 -11.97 -25.60 5.27
CA LEU A 53 -11.93 -25.03 6.62
C LEU A 53 -10.71 -24.10 6.80
N LEU A 54 -9.54 -24.55 6.35
CA LEU A 54 -8.32 -23.76 6.41
C LEU A 54 -8.41 -22.51 5.52
N ASN A 55 -9.01 -22.60 4.32
CA ASN A 55 -9.28 -21.42 3.50
C ASN A 55 -10.20 -20.42 4.20
N ILE A 56 -11.28 -20.89 4.82
CA ILE A 56 -12.20 -20.02 5.57
C ILE A 56 -11.48 -19.28 6.71
N ILE A 57 -10.58 -19.97 7.43
CA ILE A 57 -9.86 -19.42 8.57
C ILE A 57 -8.73 -18.48 8.10
N PHE A 58 -7.95 -18.91 7.11
CA PHE A 58 -6.73 -18.20 6.73
C PHE A 58 -6.97 -17.08 5.71
N THR A 59 -7.99 -17.16 4.84
CA THR A 59 -8.27 -16.10 3.88
C THR A 59 -8.48 -14.72 4.53
N PRO A 60 -9.29 -14.57 5.62
CA PRO A 60 -9.43 -13.29 6.31
C PRO A 60 -8.12 -12.82 6.97
N LEU A 61 -7.33 -13.76 7.51
CA LEU A 61 -6.04 -13.46 8.14
C LEU A 61 -5.02 -12.96 7.09
N PHE A 62 -4.96 -13.64 5.94
CA PHE A 62 -4.14 -13.22 4.81
C PHE A 62 -4.58 -11.89 4.24
N HIS A 63 -5.88 -11.69 4.07
CA HIS A 63 -6.43 -10.43 3.60
C HIS A 63 -6.01 -9.28 4.52
N LYS A 64 -6.06 -9.49 5.84
CA LYS A 64 -5.61 -8.49 6.82
C LYS A 64 -4.11 -8.23 6.77
N MET A 65 -3.30 -9.27 6.57
CA MET A 65 -1.84 -9.13 6.54
C MET A 65 -1.29 -8.55 5.22
N THR A 66 -1.98 -8.78 4.10
CA THR A 66 -1.49 -8.39 2.76
C THR A 66 -2.08 -7.10 2.22
N PHE A 67 -3.15 -6.60 2.85
CA PHE A 67 -3.90 -5.43 2.39
C PHE A 67 -3.92 -4.26 3.37
N ASP A 68 -3.06 -4.28 4.40
CA ASP A 68 -2.88 -3.09 5.21
C ASP A 68 -2.27 -1.97 4.34
N VAL A 69 -2.96 -0.85 4.29
CA VAL A 69 -2.48 0.32 3.56
C VAL A 69 -1.21 0.81 4.25
N PRO A 70 -0.09 0.94 3.55
CA PRO A 70 1.09 1.52 4.14
C PRO A 70 0.80 2.96 4.54
N THR A 71 0.94 3.26 5.82
CA THR A 71 0.75 4.59 6.38
C THR A 71 1.94 4.97 7.24
N ARG A 72 2.11 6.25 7.50
CA ARG A 72 3.05 6.73 8.51
C ARG A 72 2.53 6.44 9.91
N MET A 73 3.37 6.72 10.91
CA MET A 73 2.96 6.66 12.31
C MET A 73 1.78 7.61 12.52
N PRO A 74 0.65 7.13 13.05
CA PRO A 74 -0.51 7.97 13.35
C PRO A 74 -0.22 9.03 14.42
N ASN A 75 -0.88 10.19 14.29
CA ASN A 75 -0.78 11.31 15.21
C ASN A 75 0.67 11.74 15.49
N ASN A 76 1.51 11.69 14.47
CA ASN A 76 2.91 12.04 14.57
C ASN A 76 3.17 13.49 14.12
N LYS A 77 4.18 14.11 14.71
CA LYS A 77 4.72 15.40 14.28
C LYS A 77 6.23 15.28 14.19
N GLU A 78 6.73 15.42 12.98
CA GLU A 78 8.17 15.43 12.71
C GLU A 78 8.61 16.85 12.38
N VAL A 79 9.77 17.23 12.91
CA VAL A 79 10.42 18.50 12.63
C VAL A 79 11.77 18.20 12.01
N ILE A 80 11.95 18.61 10.76
CA ILE A 80 13.17 18.38 9.99
C ILE A 80 13.84 19.71 9.74
N GLU A 81 15.12 19.83 10.08
CA GLU A 81 15.93 21.03 9.84
C GLU A 81 16.95 20.77 8.74
N TYR A 82 16.86 21.54 7.65
CA TYR A 82 17.85 21.56 6.59
C TYR A 82 18.71 22.83 6.69
N LYS A 83 19.98 22.65 7.02
CA LYS A 83 20.95 23.76 7.20
C LYS A 83 21.58 24.22 5.89
N GLN A 84 21.52 23.40 4.87
CA GLN A 84 22.06 23.69 3.52
C GLN A 84 21.23 22.99 2.46
N ASP A 85 21.29 23.46 1.23
CA ASP A 85 20.68 22.77 0.10
C ASP A 85 21.53 21.59 -0.34
N TYR A 86 21.03 20.39 -0.14
CA TYR A 86 21.67 19.15 -0.59
C TYR A 86 21.45 18.89 -2.08
N PHE A 87 20.46 19.53 -2.69
CA PHE A 87 20.18 19.49 -4.13
C PHE A 87 19.41 20.74 -4.56
N LYS A 88 19.56 21.12 -5.83
CA LYS A 88 18.95 22.32 -6.41
C LYS A 88 17.43 22.34 -6.21
N GLY A 89 16.92 23.40 -5.61
CA GLY A 89 15.49 23.60 -5.34
C GLY A 89 15.00 23.07 -4.00
N MET A 90 15.88 22.50 -3.17
CA MET A 90 15.55 22.12 -1.81
C MET A 90 15.32 23.39 -0.95
N LEU A 91 14.27 23.38 -0.17
CA LEU A 91 14.00 24.48 0.77
C LEU A 91 14.87 24.30 2.02
N ILE A 92 15.68 25.34 2.31
CA ILE A 92 16.46 25.41 3.56
C ILE A 92 15.54 25.88 4.68
N GLY A 93 15.77 25.38 5.90
CA GLY A 93 15.04 25.76 7.10
C GLY A 93 14.36 24.59 7.80
N THR A 94 13.45 24.94 8.68
CA THR A 94 12.70 23.97 9.46
C THR A 94 11.39 23.63 8.74
N HIS A 95 11.17 22.32 8.54
CA HIS A 95 9.96 21.78 7.93
C HIS A 95 9.18 20.96 8.94
N ILE A 96 7.87 21.17 8.99
CA ILE A 96 6.97 20.46 9.89
C ILE A 96 6.08 19.55 9.09
N ILE A 97 6.10 18.28 9.45
CA ILE A 97 5.28 17.23 8.84
C ILE A 97 4.39 16.67 9.93
N THR A 98 3.09 16.66 9.70
CA THR A 98 2.13 16.09 10.63
C THR A 98 1.31 14.99 9.97
N THR A 99 0.91 14.02 10.78
CA THR A 99 0.00 12.96 10.36
C THR A 99 -1.19 12.90 11.31
N ASP A 100 -2.33 12.52 10.78
CA ASP A 100 -3.55 12.34 11.51
C ASP A 100 -3.65 10.96 12.20
N GLU A 101 -4.82 10.63 12.73
CA GLU A 101 -5.11 9.35 13.41
C GLU A 101 -4.97 8.12 12.50
N LYS A 102 -4.94 8.29 11.19
CA LYS A 102 -4.74 7.24 10.18
C LYS A 102 -3.32 7.19 9.64
N GLY A 103 -2.47 8.14 10.00
CA GLY A 103 -1.12 8.27 9.47
C GLY A 103 -1.03 8.97 8.11
N TYR A 104 -2.07 9.70 7.70
CA TYR A 104 -2.07 10.51 6.48
C TYR A 104 -1.77 11.97 6.79
N ARG A 105 -1.21 12.68 5.80
CA ARG A 105 -1.09 14.13 5.87
C ARG A 105 -2.43 14.76 5.47
N THR A 106 -2.95 15.62 6.30
CA THR A 106 -4.25 16.27 6.08
C THR A 106 -4.17 17.77 6.32
N ASN A 107 -5.01 18.54 5.64
CA ASN A 107 -5.07 20.01 5.83
C ASN A 107 -5.95 20.42 7.04
N LYS A 108 -6.70 19.48 7.57
CA LYS A 108 -7.58 19.68 8.73
C LYS A 108 -7.95 18.33 9.36
N LYS A 109 -8.63 18.35 10.49
CA LYS A 109 -9.17 17.15 11.11
C LYS A 109 -10.24 16.51 10.22
N ILE A 110 -10.05 15.25 9.85
CA ILE A 110 -10.94 14.48 8.97
C ILE A 110 -11.89 13.61 9.78
N ASN A 111 -13.17 13.60 9.43
CA ASN A 111 -14.08 12.57 9.89
C ASN A 111 -14.15 11.44 8.87
N TYR A 112 -13.44 10.35 9.13
CA TYR A 112 -13.36 9.19 8.23
C TYR A 112 -14.64 8.36 8.18
N LYS A 113 -15.49 8.43 9.20
CA LYS A 113 -16.75 7.66 9.27
C LYS A 113 -17.87 8.31 8.47
N LYS A 114 -17.90 9.64 8.45
CA LYS A 114 -18.94 10.40 7.75
C LYS A 114 -18.35 11.65 7.14
N LYS A 115 -18.52 11.80 5.83
CA LYS A 115 -18.17 13.04 5.14
C LYS A 115 -19.14 14.16 5.55
N ILE A 116 -18.63 15.36 5.81
CA ILE A 116 -19.43 16.54 6.11
C ILE A 116 -20.12 17.02 4.83
N GLU A 117 -21.39 17.35 4.91
CA GLU A 117 -22.15 17.91 3.80
C GLU A 117 -21.55 19.24 3.36
N ASN A 118 -21.63 19.53 2.05
CA ASN A 118 -21.12 20.73 1.39
C ASN A 118 -19.58 20.91 1.42
N ILE A 119 -18.82 19.97 1.97
CA ILE A 119 -17.37 19.93 1.88
C ILE A 119 -16.96 18.97 0.76
N LEU A 120 -16.04 19.40 -0.10
CA LEU A 120 -15.43 18.51 -1.07
C LEU A 120 -14.25 17.76 -0.42
N ARG A 121 -14.12 16.49 -0.72
CA ARG A 121 -13.00 15.68 -0.23
C ARG A 121 -12.11 15.24 -1.40
N VAL A 122 -10.87 15.69 -1.35
CA VAL A 122 -9.82 15.35 -2.31
C VAL A 122 -8.84 14.38 -1.67
N ILE A 123 -8.55 13.29 -2.36
CA ILE A 123 -7.54 12.32 -1.93
C ILE A 123 -6.43 12.27 -2.97
N THR A 124 -5.18 12.41 -2.54
CA THR A 124 -4.02 12.23 -3.40
C THR A 124 -3.32 10.92 -3.06
N ILE A 125 -3.01 10.12 -4.10
CA ILE A 125 -2.37 8.81 -3.95
C ILE A 125 -1.13 8.77 -4.82
N GLY A 126 -0.01 8.34 -4.23
CA GLY A 126 1.25 8.19 -4.93
C GLY A 126 2.40 7.81 -4.02
N ALA A 127 3.60 7.97 -4.53
CA ALA A 127 4.82 7.67 -3.82
C ALA A 127 5.44 8.93 -3.17
N SER A 128 6.77 9.00 -3.11
CA SER A 128 7.52 10.13 -2.53
C SER A 128 7.19 11.50 -3.16
N THR A 129 6.83 11.52 -4.43
CA THR A 129 6.41 12.73 -5.16
C THR A 129 5.03 13.26 -4.73
N VAL A 130 4.21 12.45 -4.08
CA VAL A 130 2.93 12.87 -3.48
C VAL A 130 3.10 13.11 -1.99
N GLU A 131 3.94 12.32 -1.34
CA GLU A 131 4.25 12.48 0.07
C GLU A 131 4.95 13.81 0.37
N GLU A 132 5.94 14.18 -0.47
CA GLU A 132 6.79 15.37 -0.30
C GLU A 132 7.36 15.51 1.12
N TYR A 133 8.01 14.43 1.61
CA TYR A 133 8.50 14.32 2.99
C TYR A 133 9.36 15.50 3.46
N ASN A 134 10.05 16.17 2.52
CA ASN A 134 10.95 17.28 2.83
C ASN A 134 10.25 18.65 2.77
N THR A 135 8.93 18.69 2.77
CA THR A 135 8.14 19.92 2.56
C THR A 135 7.09 20.06 3.67
N ASP A 136 6.91 21.26 4.18
CA ASP A 136 5.85 21.59 5.15
C ASP A 136 4.48 21.16 4.64
N ASP A 137 3.58 20.79 5.54
CA ASP A 137 2.25 20.31 5.18
C ASP A 137 1.48 21.30 4.28
N GLU A 138 1.59 22.59 4.53
CA GLU A 138 0.90 23.62 3.76
C GLU A 138 1.55 23.92 2.40
N LYS A 139 2.81 23.52 2.20
CA LYS A 139 3.60 23.80 1.00
C LYS A 139 3.64 22.63 0.03
N THR A 140 3.09 21.48 0.36
CA THR A 140 2.98 20.36 -0.57
C THR A 140 2.13 20.75 -1.78
N TRP A 141 2.45 20.19 -2.97
CA TRP A 141 1.66 20.48 -4.16
C TRP A 141 0.19 20.09 -3.99
N SER A 142 -0.09 19.03 -3.24
CA SER A 142 -1.45 18.60 -2.92
C SER A 142 -2.19 19.62 -2.06
N SER A 143 -1.52 20.22 -1.07
CA SER A 143 -2.08 21.30 -0.24
C SER A 143 -2.31 22.57 -1.05
N LEU A 144 -1.36 22.92 -1.92
CA LEU A 144 -1.49 24.07 -2.82
C LEU A 144 -2.61 23.88 -3.85
N LEU A 145 -2.75 22.66 -4.40
CA LEU A 145 -3.85 22.31 -5.29
C LEU A 145 -5.20 22.54 -4.60
N VAL A 146 -5.38 21.99 -3.41
CA VAL A 146 -6.64 22.10 -2.66
C VAL A 146 -6.93 23.54 -2.28
N LYS A 147 -5.93 24.31 -1.87
CA LYS A 147 -6.06 25.74 -1.58
C LYS A 147 -6.54 26.54 -2.80
N ASN A 148 -5.98 26.26 -3.97
CA ASN A 148 -6.35 26.91 -5.21
C ASN A 148 -7.78 26.50 -5.66
N LEU A 149 -8.09 25.19 -5.60
CA LEU A 149 -9.44 24.71 -5.90
C LEU A 149 -10.50 25.31 -4.95
N SER A 150 -10.20 25.40 -3.65
CA SER A 150 -11.12 25.99 -2.67
C SER A 150 -11.42 27.46 -2.97
N SER A 151 -10.39 28.23 -3.32
CA SER A 151 -10.54 29.64 -3.69
C SER A 151 -11.39 29.81 -4.95
N ASN A 152 -11.19 29.00 -5.97
CA ASN A 152 -11.90 29.09 -7.23
C ASN A 152 -13.33 28.57 -7.15
N ALA A 153 -13.58 27.52 -6.41
CA ALA A 153 -14.90 26.93 -6.26
C ALA A 153 -15.76 27.57 -5.18
N ASN A 154 -15.19 28.45 -4.36
CA ASN A 154 -15.82 29.03 -3.15
C ASN A 154 -16.42 27.93 -2.25
N LYS A 155 -15.68 26.83 -2.09
CA LYS A 155 -16.06 25.67 -1.27
C LYS A 155 -14.91 25.26 -0.37
N GLU A 156 -15.25 24.79 0.80
CA GLU A 156 -14.30 24.17 1.69
C GLU A 156 -13.89 22.79 1.17
N ILE A 157 -12.59 22.50 1.21
CA ILE A 157 -12.05 21.23 0.71
C ILE A 157 -11.22 20.56 1.81
N GLU A 158 -11.51 19.27 2.04
CA GLU A 158 -10.69 18.36 2.84
C GLU A 158 -9.66 17.67 1.95
N LEU A 159 -8.40 17.68 2.36
CA LEU A 159 -7.32 16.94 1.74
C LEU A 159 -6.94 15.73 2.60
N ILE A 160 -6.84 14.57 1.97
CA ILE A 160 -6.19 13.39 2.53
C ILE A 160 -5.06 13.02 1.58
N ASN A 161 -3.82 13.28 1.98
CA ASN A 161 -2.65 12.90 1.22
C ASN A 161 -2.18 11.51 1.68
N MET A 162 -2.43 10.50 0.85
CA MET A 162 -2.05 9.10 1.05
C MET A 162 -0.72 8.77 0.34
N GLY A 163 0.10 9.77 0.03
CA GLY A 163 1.43 9.58 -0.52
C GLY A 163 2.37 8.96 0.52
N MET A 164 3.21 8.02 0.08
CA MET A 164 4.25 7.43 0.92
C MET A 164 5.43 6.98 0.07
N SER A 165 6.64 7.32 0.50
CA SER A 165 7.88 7.01 -0.21
C SER A 165 8.06 5.51 -0.44
N GLY A 166 8.60 5.15 -1.60
CA GLY A 166 8.90 3.76 -1.96
C GLY A 166 7.70 2.96 -2.45
N LEU A 167 6.47 3.47 -2.38
CA LEU A 167 5.30 2.75 -2.87
C LEU A 167 5.34 2.55 -4.39
N ARG A 168 4.79 1.42 -4.84
CA ARG A 168 4.65 0.99 -6.23
C ARG A 168 3.18 0.78 -6.58
N ALA A 169 2.87 0.55 -7.84
CA ALA A 169 1.51 0.39 -8.37
C ALA A 169 0.63 -0.57 -7.54
N LYS A 170 1.17 -1.71 -7.09
CA LYS A 170 0.44 -2.65 -6.23
C LYS A 170 -0.02 -2.05 -4.90
N HIS A 171 0.80 -1.21 -4.28
CA HIS A 171 0.46 -0.53 -3.04
C HIS A 171 -0.58 0.57 -3.29
N HIS A 172 -0.44 1.30 -4.40
CA HIS A 172 -1.40 2.33 -4.79
C HIS A 172 -2.79 1.76 -5.07
N TYR A 173 -2.88 0.53 -5.58
CA TYR A 173 -4.15 -0.17 -5.74
C TYR A 173 -4.84 -0.40 -4.38
N ILE A 174 -4.07 -0.81 -3.36
CA ILE A 174 -4.58 -0.98 -1.99
C ILE A 174 -5.03 0.38 -1.42
N SER A 175 -4.20 1.42 -1.59
CA SER A 175 -4.54 2.79 -1.18
C SER A 175 -5.83 3.29 -1.86
N LEU A 176 -6.05 2.95 -3.12
CA LEU A 176 -7.27 3.31 -3.85
C LEU A 176 -8.53 2.62 -3.28
N ILE A 177 -8.41 1.34 -2.93
CA ILE A 177 -9.51 0.61 -2.27
C ILE A 177 -9.85 1.24 -0.92
N GLU A 178 -8.84 1.61 -0.14
CA GLU A 178 -9.03 2.28 1.15
C GLU A 178 -9.64 3.68 0.96
N ALA A 179 -9.10 4.47 0.02
CA ALA A 179 -9.57 5.82 -0.28
C ALA A 179 -11.08 5.87 -0.60
N LYS A 180 -11.59 4.87 -1.32
CA LYS A 180 -13.03 4.78 -1.64
C LYS A 180 -13.91 4.74 -0.40
N LYS A 181 -13.45 4.19 0.71
CA LYS A 181 -14.20 4.13 1.98
C LYS A 181 -14.41 5.52 2.59
N TYR A 182 -13.58 6.49 2.22
CA TYR A 182 -13.62 7.86 2.75
C TYR A 182 -14.51 8.80 1.94
N GLN A 183 -15.26 8.28 0.97
CA GLN A 183 -16.23 9.02 0.16
C GLN A 183 -15.61 10.25 -0.54
N PRO A 184 -14.52 10.08 -1.32
CA PRO A 184 -13.89 11.19 -2.04
C PRO A 184 -14.79 11.72 -3.16
N ASP A 185 -14.73 13.03 -3.41
CA ASP A 185 -15.27 13.66 -4.62
C ASP A 185 -14.26 13.65 -5.75
N LEU A 186 -12.96 13.70 -5.42
CA LEU A 186 -11.86 13.65 -6.37
C LEU A 186 -10.71 12.80 -5.82
N ILE A 187 -10.18 11.93 -6.66
CA ILE A 187 -8.93 11.21 -6.40
C ILE A 187 -7.91 11.61 -7.45
N VAL A 188 -6.75 12.08 -7.01
CA VAL A 188 -5.61 12.42 -7.88
C VAL A 188 -4.53 11.37 -7.71
N LEU A 189 -4.12 10.74 -8.81
CA LEU A 189 -3.13 9.67 -8.83
C LEU A 189 -1.85 10.14 -9.52
N LEU A 190 -0.70 9.96 -8.84
CA LEU A 190 0.63 10.17 -9.42
C LEU A 190 1.47 8.92 -9.21
N LEU A 191 1.51 8.07 -10.23
CA LEU A 191 1.98 6.69 -10.14
C LEU A 191 3.12 6.40 -11.14
N GLY A 192 3.84 5.29 -10.90
CA GLY A 192 4.65 4.62 -11.90
C GLY A 192 6.16 4.85 -11.80
N LEU A 193 6.65 5.91 -11.16
CA LEU A 193 8.09 6.21 -11.11
C LEU A 193 8.89 5.10 -10.42
N ASN A 194 8.41 4.60 -9.29
CA ASN A 194 9.11 3.52 -8.55
C ASN A 194 9.02 2.18 -9.27
N ASP A 195 7.93 1.92 -10.00
CA ASP A 195 7.80 0.72 -10.84
C ASP A 195 8.79 0.77 -12.01
N TRP A 196 8.90 1.93 -12.65
CA TRP A 196 9.87 2.17 -13.72
C TRP A 196 11.29 1.94 -13.24
N ASN A 197 11.71 2.59 -12.16
CA ASN A 197 13.02 2.44 -11.55
C ASN A 197 13.33 0.98 -11.19
N TYR A 198 12.37 0.29 -10.60
CA TYR A 198 12.49 -1.11 -10.25
C TYR A 198 12.76 -2.00 -11.49
N HIS A 199 12.02 -1.77 -12.58
CA HIS A 199 12.20 -2.55 -13.81
C HIS A 199 13.52 -2.28 -14.51
N ILE A 200 13.99 -1.02 -14.52
CA ILE A 200 15.30 -0.67 -15.10
C ILE A 200 16.43 -1.34 -14.32
N HIS A 201 16.43 -1.23 -12.99
CA HIS A 201 17.48 -1.83 -12.17
C HIS A 201 17.49 -3.35 -12.23
N LYS A 202 16.34 -3.98 -12.40
CA LYS A 202 16.26 -5.42 -12.60
C LYS A 202 16.83 -5.84 -13.95
N ARG A 203 16.57 -5.10 -15.01
CA ARG A 203 17.12 -5.35 -16.36
C ARG A 203 18.65 -5.27 -16.37
N ASN A 204 19.22 -4.26 -15.73
CA ASN A 204 20.67 -4.08 -15.68
C ASN A 204 21.40 -5.18 -14.90
N LYS A 205 20.75 -5.88 -13.98
CA LYS A 205 21.33 -7.03 -13.27
C LYS A 205 21.31 -8.34 -14.07
N VAL A 206 20.58 -8.39 -15.17
CA VAL A 206 20.52 -9.58 -16.06
C VAL A 206 21.61 -9.53 -17.13
N PHE A 207 22.27 -8.39 -17.31
CA PHE A 207 23.34 -8.17 -18.31
C PHE A 207 24.72 -7.97 -17.68
N LEU A 208 24.90 -8.20 -16.38
CA LEU A 208 26.17 -8.30 -15.66
C LEU A 208 26.34 -9.69 -15.07
#